data_b8d92ef550ed97288a4e827b84c2b1d4
#
_entry.id   b8d92ef550ed97288a4e827b84c2b1d4
#
_cell.length_a   1.000
_cell.length_b   1.000
_cell.length_c   1.000
_cell.angle_alpha   90.00
_cell.angle_beta   90.00
_cell.angle_gamma   90.00
#
_symmetry.space_group_name_H-M   'P 1'
#
loop_
_entity.id
_entity.type
_entity.pdbx_description
1 polymer ?
#
loop_
_entity_poly.entity_id
_entity_poly.type
_entity_poly.pdbx_seq_one_letter_code
_entity_poly.pdbx_strand_id
1 'polypeptide(L)'
;KVAAIFGSYDAAPSAPGLVSRYKNLMHHYVHQHGRREASTFWSGCGAIRREAFLHAGGFPEHYPEPSIEDIELGMRLRALGYRIWLCPEIQATHLKRWTLRALLRSDIRCRALPWGHLITRGGPLPNDLNLDTGNRVSAALAWAAMLCLAASSWIPWAWLGTATAWGVVCLINRNLYRLMAKRGGLTLLATAMGLHWAYLLYSSVAFAYCLLESFLLKRAKGDTPGDGSARRPQ
;
A
#
# COMPACT_ATOMS: atom_id res chain seq x y z
N LYS A 1 -5.95 18.33 17.50
CA LYS A 1 -6.03 17.43 18.68
C LYS A 1 -5.75 16.01 18.22
N VAL A 2 -4.89 15.25 18.92
CA VAL A 2 -4.65 13.82 18.63
C VAL A 2 -5.90 13.03 19.02
N ALA A 3 -6.48 12.33 18.03
CA ALA A 3 -7.70 11.54 18.22
C ALA A 3 -7.47 10.04 18.13
N ALA A 4 -6.40 9.62 17.45
CA ALA A 4 -6.06 8.21 17.31
C ALA A 4 -4.54 8.01 17.44
N ILE A 5 -4.17 6.86 17.95
CA ILE A 5 -2.79 6.37 17.98
C ILE A 5 -2.76 4.93 17.47
N PHE A 6 -1.65 4.51 16.88
CA PHE A 6 -1.41 3.10 16.58
C PHE A 6 0.07 2.76 16.68
N GLY A 7 0.35 1.50 16.94
CA GLY A 7 1.67 0.96 17.12
C GLY A 7 2.26 0.33 15.87
N SER A 8 3.12 -0.63 16.04
CA SER A 8 3.83 -1.39 15.01
C SER A 8 3.73 -2.89 15.29
N TYR A 9 3.97 -3.70 14.26
CA TYR A 9 4.38 -5.08 14.53
C TYR A 9 5.82 -5.11 15.04
N ASP A 10 6.12 -6.13 15.85
CA ASP A 10 7.49 -6.41 16.27
C ASP A 10 8.33 -7.05 15.15
N ALA A 11 9.63 -7.19 15.38
CA ALA A 11 10.55 -7.81 14.42
C ALA A 11 10.78 -9.32 14.67
N ALA A 12 9.91 -9.97 15.46
CA ALA A 12 9.99 -11.38 15.82
C ALA A 12 8.74 -12.16 15.37
N PRO A 13 8.51 -12.31 14.04
CA PRO A 13 7.33 -13.00 13.54
C PRO A 13 7.28 -14.44 14.05
N SER A 14 6.16 -14.81 14.70
CA SER A 14 5.97 -16.15 15.29
C SER A 14 5.77 -17.25 14.23
N ALA A 15 5.16 -16.92 13.09
CA ALA A 15 4.85 -17.89 12.07
C ALA A 15 6.08 -18.26 11.23
N PRO A 16 6.40 -19.57 11.08
CA PRO A 16 7.54 -20.03 10.29
C PRO A 16 7.28 -19.84 8.79
N GLY A 17 8.35 -20.01 8.00
CA GLY A 17 8.30 -19.95 6.54
C GLY A 17 8.67 -18.57 5.98
N LEU A 18 9.35 -18.59 4.83
CA LEU A 18 9.97 -17.41 4.24
C LEU A 18 8.95 -16.34 3.85
N VAL A 19 7.81 -16.73 3.25
CA VAL A 19 6.72 -15.82 2.85
C VAL A 19 6.12 -15.13 4.08
N SER A 20 5.90 -15.91 5.14
CA SER A 20 5.34 -15.40 6.39
C SER A 20 6.29 -14.42 7.07
N ARG A 21 7.56 -14.78 7.18
CA ARG A 21 8.61 -13.94 7.74
C ARG A 21 8.79 -12.65 6.94
N TYR A 22 8.84 -12.75 5.61
CA TYR A 22 8.89 -11.57 4.73
C TYR A 22 7.74 -10.63 4.99
N LYS A 23 6.48 -11.13 4.92
CA LYS A 23 5.30 -10.26 5.03
C LYS A 23 5.21 -9.59 6.39
N ASN A 24 5.47 -10.32 7.48
CA ASN A 24 5.42 -9.77 8.83
C ASN A 24 6.54 -8.74 9.07
N LEU A 25 7.76 -9.01 8.62
CA LEU A 25 8.87 -8.06 8.69
C LEU A 25 8.67 -6.84 7.79
N MET A 26 8.00 -7.00 6.64
CA MET A 26 7.62 -5.85 5.79
C MET A 26 6.66 -4.91 6.54
N HIS A 27 5.64 -5.45 7.20
CA HIS A 27 4.74 -4.65 8.03
C HIS A 27 5.48 -3.94 9.17
N HIS A 28 6.36 -4.67 9.88
CA HIS A 28 7.24 -4.07 10.88
C HIS A 28 8.02 -2.90 10.28
N TYR A 29 8.73 -3.14 9.16
CA TYR A 29 9.57 -2.13 8.51
C TYR A 29 8.78 -0.87 8.16
N VAL A 30 7.61 -1.03 7.54
CA VAL A 30 6.76 0.09 7.13
C VAL A 30 6.32 0.94 8.32
N HIS A 31 5.90 0.31 9.42
CA HIS A 31 5.48 1.05 10.62
C HIS A 31 6.66 1.68 11.36
N GLN A 32 7.84 1.05 11.37
CA GLN A 32 9.03 1.63 12.00
C GLN A 32 9.58 2.86 11.25
N HIS A 33 9.29 2.99 9.96
CA HIS A 33 9.78 4.08 9.09
C HIS A 33 8.68 5.05 8.65
N GLY A 34 7.43 4.81 9.05
CA GLY A 34 6.31 5.70 8.78
C GLY A 34 6.43 7.03 9.52
N ARG A 35 5.70 8.03 9.03
CA ARG A 35 5.65 9.34 9.67
C ARG A 35 4.96 9.25 11.02
N ARG A 36 5.51 9.94 12.04
CA ARG A 36 4.89 9.99 13.39
C ARG A 36 3.47 10.56 13.34
N GLU A 37 3.25 11.63 12.60
CA GLU A 37 1.92 12.09 12.25
C GLU A 37 1.45 11.38 10.98
N ALA A 38 0.70 10.29 11.19
CA ALA A 38 0.29 9.39 10.13
C ALA A 38 -0.88 9.95 9.30
N SER A 39 -0.96 9.53 8.05
CA SER A 39 -2.05 9.85 7.12
C SER A 39 -3.22 8.88 7.20
N THR A 40 -3.00 7.69 7.75
CA THR A 40 -3.98 6.62 7.88
C THR A 40 -3.97 6.05 9.31
N PHE A 41 -4.89 5.15 9.61
CA PHE A 41 -4.96 4.44 10.88
C PHE A 41 -4.74 2.94 10.67
N TRP A 42 -4.21 2.25 11.66
CA TRP A 42 -4.10 0.80 11.68
C TRP A 42 -4.75 0.23 12.95
N SER A 43 -5.81 -0.57 12.73
CA SER A 43 -6.65 -1.11 13.80
C SER A 43 -6.03 -2.30 14.55
N GLY A 44 -5.03 -2.97 13.98
CA GLY A 44 -4.44 -4.17 14.57
C GLY A 44 -3.72 -3.95 15.90
N CYS A 45 -3.24 -2.72 16.17
CA CYS A 45 -2.72 -2.29 17.46
C CYS A 45 -2.93 -0.78 17.60
N GLY A 46 -4.17 -0.35 17.77
CA GLY A 46 -4.52 1.06 17.80
C GLY A 46 -5.61 1.40 18.79
N ALA A 47 -5.71 2.69 19.12
CA ALA A 47 -6.75 3.26 19.95
C ALA A 47 -7.26 4.57 19.35
N ILE A 48 -8.56 4.79 19.43
CA ILE A 48 -9.25 5.99 18.93
C ILE A 48 -10.12 6.55 20.05
N ARG A 49 -10.17 7.87 20.17
CA ARG A 49 -11.15 8.52 21.03
C ARG A 49 -12.55 8.20 20.53
N ARG A 50 -13.43 7.70 21.43
CA ARG A 50 -14.79 7.31 21.09
C ARG A 50 -15.56 8.40 20.32
N GLU A 51 -15.46 9.64 20.76
CA GLU A 51 -16.10 10.79 20.12
C GLU A 51 -15.62 10.98 18.66
N ALA A 52 -14.30 10.91 18.41
CA ALA A 52 -13.73 11.03 17.08
C ALA A 52 -14.12 9.86 16.18
N PHE A 53 -14.16 8.65 16.72
CA PHE A 53 -14.61 7.45 16.00
C PHE A 53 -16.06 7.60 15.54
N LEU A 54 -16.96 8.01 16.43
CA LEU A 54 -18.37 8.20 16.11
C LEU A 54 -18.58 9.39 15.14
N HIS A 55 -17.84 10.50 15.33
CA HIS A 55 -17.90 11.65 14.43
C HIS A 55 -17.41 11.30 13.01
N ALA A 56 -16.42 10.40 12.87
CA ALA A 56 -15.96 9.90 11.58
C ALA A 56 -16.87 8.83 10.97
N GLY A 57 -17.96 8.42 11.64
CA GLY A 57 -18.91 7.42 11.17
C GLY A 57 -18.46 5.98 11.36
N GLY A 58 -17.48 5.71 12.24
CA GLY A 58 -17.01 4.35 12.53
C GLY A 58 -16.29 3.66 11.37
N PHE A 59 -16.14 2.35 11.45
CA PHE A 59 -15.63 1.56 10.33
C PHE A 59 -16.67 1.47 9.21
N PRO A 60 -16.24 1.57 7.92
CA PRO A 60 -17.15 1.37 6.80
C PRO A 60 -17.56 -0.10 6.70
N GLU A 61 -18.87 -0.34 6.53
CA GLU A 61 -19.46 -1.69 6.48
C GLU A 61 -19.50 -2.30 5.07
N HIS A 62 -19.13 -1.55 4.06
CA HIS A 62 -19.21 -1.99 2.66
C HIS A 62 -18.09 -2.95 2.21
N TYR A 63 -17.08 -3.20 3.05
CA TYR A 63 -16.05 -4.19 2.76
C TYR A 63 -16.54 -5.59 3.12
N PRO A 64 -16.64 -6.54 2.15
CA PRO A 64 -17.17 -7.88 2.39
C PRO A 64 -16.19 -8.79 3.16
N GLU A 65 -14.93 -8.42 3.22
CA GLU A 65 -13.86 -9.11 3.95
C GLU A 65 -12.88 -8.07 4.53
N PRO A 66 -12.09 -8.41 5.57
CA PRO A 66 -11.09 -7.50 6.14
C PRO A 66 -10.19 -6.92 5.06
N SER A 67 -10.14 -5.61 4.93
CA SER A 67 -9.55 -4.91 3.79
C SER A 67 -8.78 -3.66 4.24
N ILE A 68 -9.29 -2.49 3.90
CA ILE A 68 -8.71 -1.17 4.20
C ILE A 68 -9.67 -0.30 5.03
N GLU A 69 -10.59 -0.92 5.76
CA GLU A 69 -11.58 -0.22 6.59
C GLU A 69 -10.94 0.72 7.61
N ASP A 70 -9.80 0.36 8.13
CA ASP A 70 -9.03 1.17 9.07
C ASP A 70 -8.27 2.31 8.35
N ILE A 71 -7.76 2.08 7.17
CA ILE A 71 -7.14 3.11 6.33
C ILE A 71 -8.18 4.16 5.95
N GLU A 72 -9.37 3.74 5.50
CA GLU A 72 -10.45 4.66 5.14
C GLU A 72 -10.94 5.46 6.34
N LEU A 73 -11.12 4.82 7.51
CA LEU A 73 -11.44 5.52 8.75
C LEU A 73 -10.36 6.55 9.08
N GLY A 74 -9.08 6.19 8.96
CA GLY A 74 -7.96 7.10 9.17
C GLY A 74 -8.01 8.32 8.24
N MET A 75 -8.31 8.11 6.97
CA MET A 75 -8.45 9.20 6.00
C MET A 75 -9.62 10.12 6.33
N ARG A 76 -10.77 9.58 6.77
CA ARG A 76 -11.92 10.37 7.24
C ARG A 76 -11.59 11.16 8.51
N LEU A 77 -10.89 10.58 9.48
CA LEU A 77 -10.40 11.30 10.65
C LEU A 77 -9.50 12.48 10.26
N ARG A 78 -8.58 12.29 9.32
CA ARG A 78 -7.70 13.36 8.82
C ARG A 78 -8.48 14.46 8.09
N ALA A 79 -9.48 14.11 7.28
CA ALA A 79 -10.35 15.06 6.60
C ALA A 79 -11.17 15.91 7.58
N LEU A 80 -11.53 15.36 8.74
CA LEU A 80 -12.19 16.07 9.85
C LEU A 80 -11.22 16.91 10.72
N GLY A 81 -9.93 16.99 10.35
CA GLY A 81 -8.93 17.77 11.07
C GLY A 81 -8.34 17.09 12.31
N TYR A 82 -8.67 15.82 12.54
CA TYR A 82 -8.05 15.06 13.62
C TYR A 82 -6.63 14.62 13.25
N ARG A 83 -5.78 14.49 14.27
CA ARG A 83 -4.41 13.97 14.12
C ARG A 83 -4.35 12.51 14.54
N ILE A 84 -3.61 11.71 13.78
CA ILE A 84 -3.34 10.30 14.05
C ILE A 84 -1.85 10.18 14.33
N TRP A 85 -1.48 9.46 15.40
CA TRP A 85 -0.10 9.36 15.83
C TRP A 85 0.40 7.92 15.76
N LEU A 86 1.47 7.70 14.99
CA LEU A 86 2.18 6.42 14.95
C LEU A 86 3.20 6.37 16.07
N CYS A 87 3.09 5.35 16.92
CA CYS A 87 3.96 5.04 18.07
C CYS A 87 4.70 3.72 17.80
N PRO A 88 5.78 3.68 17.01
CA PRO A 88 6.47 2.44 16.64
C PRO A 88 7.07 1.69 17.85
N GLU A 89 7.22 2.36 18.98
CA GLU A 89 7.64 1.79 20.28
C GLU A 89 6.57 0.89 20.91
N ILE A 90 5.29 1.08 20.58
CA ILE A 90 4.20 0.19 20.98
C ILE A 90 4.14 -0.94 19.96
N GLN A 91 4.46 -2.16 20.38
CA GLN A 91 4.59 -3.27 19.46
C GLN A 91 3.69 -4.45 19.83
N ALA A 92 3.21 -5.14 18.81
CA ALA A 92 2.44 -6.38 18.92
C ALA A 92 3.00 -7.44 17.97
N THR A 93 3.02 -8.69 18.40
CA THR A 93 3.47 -9.81 17.57
C THR A 93 2.40 -10.21 16.56
N HIS A 94 2.73 -10.25 15.28
CA HIS A 94 1.81 -10.70 14.24
C HIS A 94 1.78 -12.22 14.16
N LEU A 95 0.69 -12.82 14.58
CA LEU A 95 0.53 -14.28 14.64
C LEU A 95 0.11 -14.92 13.31
N LYS A 96 -0.28 -14.11 12.32
CA LYS A 96 -0.80 -14.61 11.04
C LYS A 96 0.26 -15.36 10.23
N ARG A 97 -0.06 -16.58 9.85
CA ARG A 97 0.73 -17.37 8.90
C ARG A 97 0.34 -16.98 7.47
N TRP A 98 1.34 -16.64 6.66
CA TRP A 98 1.16 -16.29 5.26
C TRP A 98 1.64 -17.41 4.34
N THR A 99 0.79 -17.82 3.41
CA THR A 99 1.17 -18.55 2.21
C THR A 99 1.30 -17.56 1.05
N LEU A 100 1.98 -17.94 -0.03
CA LEU A 100 2.10 -17.09 -1.22
C LEU A 100 0.71 -16.71 -1.77
N ARG A 101 -0.22 -17.68 -1.85
CA ARG A 101 -1.60 -17.43 -2.30
C ARG A 101 -2.33 -16.44 -1.40
N ALA A 102 -2.21 -16.61 -0.07
CA ALA A 102 -2.85 -15.70 0.89
C ALA A 102 -2.25 -14.28 0.83
N LEU A 103 -0.93 -14.17 0.63
CA LEU A 103 -0.23 -12.91 0.43
C LEU A 103 -0.76 -12.19 -0.80
N LEU A 104 -0.72 -12.84 -1.97
CA LEU A 104 -1.18 -12.24 -3.23
C LEU A 104 -2.66 -11.85 -3.18
N ARG A 105 -3.53 -12.73 -2.64
CA ARG A 105 -4.95 -12.40 -2.47
C ARG A 105 -5.14 -11.16 -1.60
N SER A 106 -4.49 -11.13 -0.44
CA SER A 106 -4.59 -10.01 0.50
C SER A 106 -4.05 -8.71 -0.11
N ASP A 107 -2.88 -8.77 -0.75
CA ASP A 107 -2.25 -7.56 -1.27
C ASP A 107 -3.00 -6.99 -2.48
N ILE A 108 -3.57 -7.84 -3.34
CA ILE A 108 -4.29 -7.38 -4.53
C ILE A 108 -5.76 -7.06 -4.18
N ARG A 109 -6.52 -8.06 -3.66
CA ARG A 109 -7.96 -7.93 -3.47
C ARG A 109 -8.35 -7.10 -2.25
N CYS A 110 -7.61 -7.27 -1.14
CA CYS A 110 -7.99 -6.62 0.12
C CYS A 110 -7.23 -5.30 0.35
N ARG A 111 -6.26 -4.94 -0.51
CA ARG A 111 -5.46 -3.71 -0.34
C ARG A 111 -5.31 -2.90 -1.61
N ALA A 112 -4.60 -3.39 -2.64
CA ALA A 112 -4.24 -2.58 -3.79
C ALA A 112 -5.47 -2.09 -4.58
N LEU A 113 -6.44 -2.95 -4.86
CA LEU A 113 -7.67 -2.57 -5.56
C LEU A 113 -8.56 -1.64 -4.70
N PRO A 114 -8.93 -1.99 -3.45
CA PRO A 114 -9.76 -1.10 -2.63
C PRO A 114 -9.11 0.26 -2.39
N TRP A 115 -7.81 0.30 -2.12
CA TRP A 115 -7.10 1.56 -1.92
C TRP A 115 -6.98 2.37 -3.21
N GLY A 116 -6.71 1.70 -4.34
CA GLY A 116 -6.73 2.33 -5.66
C GLY A 116 -8.08 2.98 -5.97
N HIS A 117 -9.19 2.27 -5.73
CA HIS A 117 -10.53 2.83 -5.88
C HIS A 117 -10.81 4.01 -4.93
N LEU A 118 -10.36 3.93 -3.68
CA LEU A 118 -10.52 5.01 -2.73
C LEU A 118 -9.81 6.29 -3.20
N ILE A 119 -8.58 6.17 -3.70
CA ILE A 119 -7.81 7.30 -4.25
C ILE A 119 -8.45 7.85 -5.53
N THR A 120 -8.85 7.00 -6.47
CA THR A 120 -9.38 7.43 -7.77
C THR A 120 -10.78 8.05 -7.67
N ARG A 121 -11.51 7.78 -6.59
CA ARG A 121 -12.81 8.42 -6.26
C ARG A 121 -12.68 9.77 -5.55
N GLY A 122 -11.49 10.34 -5.47
CA GLY A 122 -11.23 11.65 -4.89
C GLY A 122 -10.60 11.61 -3.49
N GLY A 123 -10.21 10.42 -3.03
CA GLY A 123 -9.41 10.29 -1.82
C GLY A 123 -8.02 10.92 -2.01
N PRO A 124 -7.38 11.39 -0.93
CA PRO A 124 -6.02 11.91 -1.00
C PRO A 124 -5.03 10.80 -1.36
N LEU A 125 -3.98 11.14 -2.10
CA LEU A 125 -2.82 10.27 -2.33
C LEU A 125 -1.78 10.57 -1.23
N PRO A 126 -1.73 9.78 -0.15
CA PRO A 126 -0.80 10.03 0.94
C PRO A 126 0.64 9.78 0.50
N ASN A 127 1.58 10.57 1.03
CA ASN A 127 3.02 10.31 0.88
C ASN A 127 3.56 9.73 2.20
N ASP A 128 3.11 8.53 2.54
CA ASP A 128 3.38 7.87 3.81
C ASP A 128 3.22 6.36 3.67
N LEU A 129 3.84 5.60 4.56
CA LEU A 129 3.77 4.14 4.63
C LEU A 129 4.12 3.48 3.27
N ASN A 130 3.22 2.64 2.75
CA ASN A 130 3.42 1.93 1.47
C ASN A 130 3.28 2.81 0.21
N LEU A 131 2.84 4.06 0.35
CA LEU A 131 2.63 5.00 -0.77
C LEU A 131 3.62 6.16 -0.76
N ASP A 132 4.74 6.03 -0.07
CA ASP A 132 5.79 7.03 -0.07
C ASP A 132 6.45 7.18 -1.46
N THR A 133 7.20 8.27 -1.63
CA THR A 133 7.88 8.56 -2.89
C THR A 133 8.87 7.47 -3.27
N GLY A 134 9.57 6.86 -2.29
CA GLY A 134 10.52 5.77 -2.52
C GLY A 134 9.87 4.55 -3.16
N ASN A 135 8.70 4.14 -2.65
CA ASN A 135 7.93 3.02 -3.22
C ASN A 135 7.42 3.34 -4.63
N ARG A 136 6.93 4.56 -4.88
CA ARG A 136 6.48 4.98 -6.22
C ARG A 136 7.60 4.98 -7.25
N VAL A 137 8.77 5.52 -6.89
CA VAL A 137 9.97 5.50 -7.75
C VAL A 137 10.44 4.06 -7.97
N SER A 138 10.46 3.23 -6.93
CA SER A 138 10.81 1.81 -7.05
C SER A 138 9.86 1.06 -8.00
N ALA A 139 8.57 1.35 -7.97
CA ALA A 139 7.60 0.76 -8.89
C ALA A 139 7.85 1.18 -10.35
N ALA A 140 8.12 2.47 -10.60
CA ALA A 140 8.46 2.95 -11.95
C ALA A 140 9.76 2.32 -12.48
N LEU A 141 10.79 2.21 -11.64
CA LEU A 141 12.05 1.55 -11.99
C LEU A 141 11.89 0.05 -12.22
N ALA A 142 11.00 -0.64 -11.47
CA ALA A 142 10.70 -2.04 -11.69
C ALA A 142 10.11 -2.27 -13.10
N TRP A 143 9.21 -1.40 -13.55
CA TRP A 143 8.68 -1.44 -14.91
C TRP A 143 9.73 -1.07 -15.97
N ALA A 144 10.55 -0.05 -15.73
CA ALA A 144 11.67 0.30 -16.62
C ALA A 144 12.62 -0.89 -16.80
N ALA A 145 12.94 -1.60 -15.71
CA ALA A 145 13.78 -2.80 -15.79
C ALA A 145 13.13 -3.91 -16.61
N MET A 146 11.81 -4.14 -16.46
CA MET A 146 11.10 -5.14 -17.26
C MET A 146 11.08 -4.78 -18.75
N LEU A 147 10.88 -3.50 -19.09
CA LEU A 147 10.92 -3.02 -20.47
C LEU A 147 12.33 -3.14 -21.07
N CYS A 148 13.36 -2.76 -20.31
CA CYS A 148 14.76 -2.94 -20.74
C CYS A 148 15.11 -4.43 -20.93
N LEU A 149 14.64 -5.30 -20.03
CA LEU A 149 14.83 -6.74 -20.16
C LEU A 149 14.16 -7.29 -21.43
N ALA A 150 12.93 -6.89 -21.72
CA ALA A 150 12.25 -7.26 -22.95
C ALA A 150 12.98 -6.74 -24.20
N ALA A 151 13.44 -5.48 -24.16
CA ALA A 151 14.17 -4.86 -25.26
C ALA A 151 15.55 -5.50 -25.52
N SER A 152 16.13 -6.20 -24.54
CA SER A 152 17.46 -6.82 -24.66
C SER A 152 17.53 -7.92 -25.72
N SER A 153 16.37 -8.45 -26.17
CA SER A 153 16.28 -9.39 -27.28
C SER A 153 16.64 -8.75 -28.63
N TRP A 154 16.48 -7.42 -28.75
CA TRP A 154 16.75 -6.66 -29.98
C TRP A 154 17.92 -5.68 -29.81
N ILE A 155 18.10 -5.18 -28.59
CA ILE A 155 19.13 -4.18 -28.24
C ILE A 155 20.06 -4.79 -27.18
N PRO A 156 21.23 -5.33 -27.56
CA PRO A 156 22.10 -6.08 -26.63
C PRO A 156 22.46 -5.35 -25.34
N TRP A 157 22.63 -4.03 -25.38
CA TRP A 157 22.97 -3.25 -24.16
C TRP A 157 21.78 -2.92 -23.25
N ALA A 158 20.53 -3.21 -23.65
CA ALA A 158 19.36 -2.91 -22.82
C ALA A 158 19.38 -3.64 -21.47
N TRP A 159 20.09 -4.80 -21.35
CA TRP A 159 20.28 -5.46 -20.08
C TRP A 159 21.01 -4.61 -19.05
N LEU A 160 21.90 -3.65 -19.47
CA LEU A 160 22.53 -2.69 -18.57
C LEU A 160 21.48 -1.79 -17.92
N GLY A 161 20.45 -1.37 -18.67
CA GLY A 161 19.32 -0.62 -18.14
C GLY A 161 18.56 -1.42 -17.08
N THR A 162 18.34 -2.72 -17.33
CA THR A 162 17.74 -3.64 -16.34
C THR A 162 18.58 -3.70 -15.07
N ALA A 163 19.89 -3.94 -15.20
CA ALA A 163 20.80 -4.05 -14.05
C ALA A 163 20.87 -2.73 -13.26
N THR A 164 20.93 -1.59 -13.95
CA THR A 164 20.96 -0.26 -13.34
C THR A 164 19.67 0.02 -12.58
N ALA A 165 18.51 -0.15 -13.21
CA ALA A 165 17.22 0.09 -12.56
C ALA A 165 17.03 -0.82 -11.34
N TRP A 166 17.40 -2.10 -11.45
CA TRP A 166 17.36 -3.03 -10.32
C TRP A 166 18.32 -2.63 -9.20
N GLY A 167 19.53 -2.22 -9.53
CA GLY A 167 20.51 -1.72 -8.55
C GLY A 167 19.98 -0.49 -7.80
N VAL A 168 19.34 0.46 -8.52
CA VAL A 168 18.72 1.64 -7.89
C VAL A 168 17.56 1.25 -6.97
N VAL A 169 16.70 0.31 -7.37
CA VAL A 169 15.64 -0.22 -6.48
C VAL A 169 16.25 -0.83 -5.23
N CYS A 170 17.35 -1.60 -5.35
CA CYS A 170 18.06 -2.17 -4.20
C CYS A 170 18.64 -1.08 -3.29
N LEU A 171 19.17 0.00 -3.85
CA LEU A 171 19.70 1.13 -3.08
C LEU A 171 18.62 1.90 -2.33
N ILE A 172 17.48 2.20 -2.98
CA ILE A 172 16.33 2.84 -2.34
C ILE A 172 15.86 2.00 -1.16
N ASN A 173 15.75 0.68 -1.35
CA ASN A 173 15.18 -0.25 -0.37
C ASN A 173 16.25 -0.94 0.50
N ARG A 174 17.48 -0.41 0.54
CA ARG A 174 18.63 -1.05 1.23
C ARG A 174 18.37 -1.36 2.70
N ASN A 175 17.62 -0.52 3.40
CA ASN A 175 17.35 -0.72 4.83
C ASN A 175 16.37 -1.89 5.05
N LEU A 176 15.34 -2.02 4.19
CA LEU A 176 14.46 -3.19 4.16
C LEU A 176 15.26 -4.47 3.92
N TYR A 177 16.10 -4.49 2.89
CA TYR A 177 16.88 -5.69 2.54
C TYR A 177 17.93 -6.03 3.60
N ARG A 178 18.54 -5.04 4.25
CA ARG A 178 19.41 -5.27 5.44
C ARG A 178 18.65 -5.88 6.60
N LEU A 179 17.42 -5.43 6.88
CA LEU A 179 16.56 -6.04 7.89
C LEU A 179 16.30 -7.52 7.56
N MET A 180 15.94 -7.83 6.32
CA MET A 180 15.68 -9.22 5.88
C MET A 180 16.92 -10.10 6.01
N ALA A 181 18.09 -9.59 5.59
CA ALA A 181 19.36 -10.30 5.73
C ALA A 181 19.72 -10.56 7.20
N LYS A 182 19.57 -9.55 8.08
CA LYS A 182 19.83 -9.69 9.52
C LYS A 182 18.90 -10.69 10.21
N ARG A 183 17.64 -10.77 9.77
CA ARG A 183 16.62 -11.60 10.41
C ARG A 183 16.55 -13.03 9.85
N GLY A 184 17.06 -13.31 8.66
CA GLY A 184 16.93 -14.64 8.05
C GLY A 184 18.00 -15.01 7.04
N GLY A 185 19.13 -14.31 7.05
CA GLY A 185 20.26 -14.61 6.18
C GLY A 185 19.95 -14.40 4.69
N LEU A 186 20.80 -14.97 3.85
CA LEU A 186 20.70 -14.81 2.39
C LEU A 186 19.40 -15.40 1.82
N THR A 187 18.88 -16.47 2.40
CA THR A 187 17.65 -17.12 1.93
C THR A 187 16.44 -16.20 2.09
N LEU A 188 16.28 -15.55 3.25
CA LEU A 188 15.19 -14.61 3.46
C LEU A 188 15.39 -13.35 2.64
N LEU A 189 16.63 -12.86 2.48
CA LEU A 189 16.96 -11.74 1.62
C LEU A 189 16.53 -12.00 0.17
N ALA A 190 16.95 -13.11 -0.43
CA ALA A 190 16.60 -13.47 -1.81
C ALA A 190 15.07 -13.58 -2.00
N THR A 191 14.40 -14.25 -1.05
CA THR A 191 12.92 -14.34 -1.04
C THR A 191 12.28 -12.97 -0.96
N ALA A 192 12.78 -12.09 -0.09
CA ALA A 192 12.25 -10.74 0.08
C ALA A 192 12.45 -9.88 -1.16
N MET A 193 13.60 -9.97 -1.82
CA MET A 193 13.86 -9.26 -3.07
C MET A 193 12.88 -9.69 -4.17
N GLY A 194 12.67 -10.99 -4.36
CA GLY A 194 11.71 -11.52 -5.34
C GLY A 194 10.26 -11.13 -5.04
N LEU A 195 9.82 -11.29 -3.80
CA LEU A 195 8.45 -10.93 -3.39
C LEU A 195 8.20 -9.43 -3.40
N HIS A 196 9.19 -8.62 -3.02
CA HIS A 196 9.07 -7.16 -3.07
C HIS A 196 9.03 -6.65 -4.51
N TRP A 197 9.85 -7.22 -5.40
CA TRP A 197 9.79 -6.93 -6.81
C TRP A 197 8.41 -7.24 -7.41
N ALA A 198 7.90 -8.45 -7.14
CA ALA A 198 6.54 -8.83 -7.55
C ALA A 198 5.48 -7.85 -6.99
N TYR A 199 5.62 -7.43 -5.71
CA TYR A 199 4.75 -6.43 -5.08
C TYR A 199 4.74 -5.11 -5.84
N LEU A 200 5.90 -4.57 -6.22
CA LEU A 200 6.01 -3.33 -6.98
C LEU A 200 5.27 -3.42 -8.34
N LEU A 201 5.35 -4.56 -9.01
CA LEU A 201 4.69 -4.80 -10.30
C LEU A 201 3.18 -4.95 -10.15
N TYR A 202 2.70 -5.91 -9.33
CA TYR A 202 1.26 -6.17 -9.25
C TYR A 202 0.47 -5.03 -8.60
N SER A 203 1.05 -4.31 -7.63
CA SER A 203 0.39 -3.15 -7.04
C SER A 203 0.24 -2.00 -8.03
N SER A 204 1.22 -1.79 -8.91
CA SER A 204 1.14 -0.80 -9.99
C SER A 204 0.08 -1.17 -11.01
N VAL A 205 -0.01 -2.46 -11.41
CA VAL A 205 -1.08 -2.94 -12.31
C VAL A 205 -2.46 -2.72 -11.69
N ALA A 206 -2.63 -3.07 -10.41
CA ALA A 206 -3.89 -2.86 -9.71
C ALA A 206 -4.28 -1.38 -9.67
N PHE A 207 -3.33 -0.49 -9.41
CA PHE A 207 -3.59 0.95 -9.40
C PHE A 207 -3.91 1.49 -10.81
N ALA A 208 -3.17 1.05 -11.85
CA ALA A 208 -3.44 1.41 -13.24
C ALA A 208 -4.84 0.94 -13.69
N TYR A 209 -5.25 -0.26 -13.27
CA TYR A 209 -6.60 -0.75 -13.48
C TYR A 209 -7.65 0.17 -12.86
N CYS A 210 -7.49 0.57 -11.60
CA CYS A 210 -8.42 1.50 -10.93
C CYS A 210 -8.48 2.87 -11.63
N LEU A 211 -7.35 3.39 -12.14
CA LEU A 211 -7.31 4.63 -12.92
C LEU A 211 -8.10 4.49 -14.22
N LEU A 212 -7.87 3.42 -14.97
CA LEU A 212 -8.56 3.16 -16.22
C LEU A 212 -10.07 3.01 -16.02
N GLU A 213 -10.47 2.21 -15.05
CA GLU A 213 -11.89 2.04 -14.68
C GLU A 213 -12.54 3.38 -14.31
N SER A 214 -11.88 4.18 -13.46
CA SER A 214 -12.38 5.51 -13.09
C SER A 214 -12.52 6.44 -14.29
N PHE A 215 -11.56 6.40 -15.22
CA PHE A 215 -11.62 7.19 -16.45
C PHE A 215 -12.79 6.77 -17.35
N LEU A 216 -12.97 5.47 -17.57
CA LEU A 216 -14.05 4.92 -18.38
C LEU A 216 -15.43 5.23 -17.79
N LEU A 217 -15.59 5.10 -16.48
CA LEU A 217 -16.84 5.42 -15.78
C LEU A 217 -17.19 6.91 -15.84
N LYS A 218 -16.20 7.80 -15.77
CA LYS A 218 -16.40 9.26 -15.91
C LYS A 218 -16.83 9.60 -17.35
N ARG A 219 -16.21 8.97 -18.34
CA ARG A 219 -16.56 9.16 -19.76
C ARG A 219 -17.98 8.69 -20.05
N ALA A 220 -18.36 7.51 -19.59
CA ALA A 220 -19.71 6.98 -19.75
C ALA A 220 -20.81 7.86 -19.12
N LYS A 221 -20.49 8.54 -18.01
CA LYS A 221 -21.42 9.51 -17.37
C LYS A 221 -21.48 10.86 -18.06
N GLY A 222 -20.41 11.28 -18.74
CA GLY A 222 -20.34 12.51 -19.52
C GLY A 222 -21.03 12.43 -20.89
N ASP A 223 -21.16 11.22 -21.45
CA ASP A 223 -21.80 10.96 -22.74
C ASP A 223 -23.32 10.69 -22.64
N THR A 224 -23.93 10.75 -21.45
CA THR A 224 -25.41 10.76 -21.32
C THR A 224 -25.92 12.11 -21.82
N PRO A 225 -26.70 12.16 -22.94
CA PRO A 225 -27.28 13.42 -23.42
C PRO A 225 -28.12 14.01 -22.29
N GLY A 226 -27.85 15.25 -21.93
CA GLY A 226 -28.61 15.95 -20.91
C GLY A 226 -30.09 15.88 -21.24
N ASP A 227 -30.89 15.39 -20.30
CA ASP A 227 -32.33 15.57 -20.31
C ASP A 227 -32.63 17.09 -20.26
N GLY A 228 -32.83 17.63 -21.46
CA GLY A 228 -33.13 19.03 -21.70
C GLY A 228 -34.57 19.36 -21.31
N SER A 229 -35.05 18.93 -20.14
CA SER A 229 -36.32 19.44 -19.60
C SER A 229 -36.11 20.78 -18.92
N ALA A 230 -36.19 21.83 -19.76
CA ALA A 230 -36.33 23.21 -19.35
C ALA A 230 -37.49 23.36 -18.34
N ARG A 231 -37.17 23.60 -17.07
CA ARG A 231 -38.13 24.25 -16.18
C ARG A 231 -38.06 25.75 -16.45
N ARG A 232 -39.03 26.25 -17.20
CA ARG A 232 -39.35 27.68 -17.26
C ARG A 232 -39.93 28.08 -15.89
N PRO A 233 -39.51 29.19 -15.30
CA PRO A 233 -40.19 29.75 -14.12
C PRO A 233 -41.50 30.41 -14.57
N GLN A 234 -42.56 30.14 -13.86
CA GLN A 234 -43.73 31.02 -13.74
C GLN A 234 -43.61 31.80 -12.46
#